data_83babfb11879547e13ae8d3f6850fe47
#
_entry.id   83babfb11879547e13ae8d3f6850fe47
#
_cell.length_a   1.000
_cell.length_b   1.000
_cell.length_c   1.000
_cell.angle_alpha   90.00
_cell.angle_beta   90.00
_cell.angle_gamma   90.00
#
_symmetry.space_group_name_H-M   'P 1'
#
loop_
_entity.id
_entity.type
_entity.pdbx_description
1 polymer ?
#
loop_
_entity_poly.entity_id
_entity_poly.type
_entity_poly.pdbx_seq_one_letter_code
_entity_poly.pdbx_strand_id
1 'polypeptide(L)'
;MSVFDHNKEYQLDLSYQRFYELCQPLLVRIKAVLDRSLMDARNSQVSSDNFVLVGGTSKLRLVQDFLSFCINQEVEVSGDPDKMIAQGCALLAGIKERQGEIRDLLLSDICPFTLGIEIVGGHFSPIIERNSTLPTSRVEQYYTSELGQSHVKVQVYQGEMMKASQNLFLGELDVPVPINHKEHEGLTVRFTYDLNGILDVEVKIDTTQEVFNHVILQESITLTDQEIKKKQDALA
;
A
#
# COMPACT_ATOMS: atom_id res chain seq x y z
N MET A 1 32.61 17.61 -9.70
CA MET A 1 32.16 16.88 -8.51
C MET A 1 33.28 16.03 -8.00
N SER A 2 33.68 16.16 -6.74
CA SER A 2 34.69 15.31 -6.11
C SER A 2 34.01 14.17 -5.39
N VAL A 3 34.49 12.95 -5.61
CA VAL A 3 34.03 11.75 -4.94
C VAL A 3 35.20 11.12 -4.20
N PHE A 4 35.02 10.73 -2.96
CA PHE A 4 36.05 10.08 -2.14
C PHE A 4 35.74 8.58 -2.03
N ASP A 5 36.73 7.76 -2.37
CA ASP A 5 36.72 6.32 -2.16
C ASP A 5 38.05 5.85 -1.59
N HIS A 6 38.01 5.22 -0.42
CA HIS A 6 39.21 4.68 0.28
C HIS A 6 40.38 5.69 0.37
N ASN A 7 40.13 6.94 0.79
CA ASN A 7 41.11 8.02 0.88
C ASN A 7 41.69 8.53 -0.45
N LYS A 8 41.06 8.21 -1.58
CA LYS A 8 41.40 8.81 -2.88
C LYS A 8 40.28 9.74 -3.33
N GLU A 9 40.65 10.92 -3.74
CA GLU A 9 39.78 11.89 -4.38
C GLU A 9 39.72 11.63 -5.89
N TYR A 10 38.52 11.49 -6.42
CA TYR A 10 38.27 11.38 -7.85
C TYR A 10 37.50 12.63 -8.29
N GLN A 11 37.98 13.29 -9.32
CA GLN A 11 37.26 14.36 -10.00
C GLN A 11 36.46 13.75 -11.15
N LEU A 12 35.13 13.93 -11.09
CA LEU A 12 34.22 13.45 -12.12
C LEU A 12 33.54 14.64 -12.79
N ASP A 13 33.67 14.76 -14.10
CA ASP A 13 32.87 15.67 -14.92
C ASP A 13 31.64 14.93 -15.41
N LEU A 14 30.49 15.28 -14.81
CA LEU A 14 29.18 14.69 -15.17
C LEU A 14 28.34 15.77 -15.83
N SER A 15 28.16 15.70 -17.15
CA SER A 15 27.22 16.58 -17.85
C SER A 15 25.78 16.23 -17.51
N TYR A 16 24.88 17.21 -17.63
CA TYR A 16 23.43 16.98 -17.44
C TYR A 16 22.91 15.86 -18.35
N GLN A 17 23.34 15.87 -19.62
CA GLN A 17 22.96 14.85 -20.59
C GLN A 17 23.40 13.45 -20.16
N ARG A 18 24.62 13.30 -19.67
CA ARG A 18 25.13 12.01 -19.19
C ARG A 18 24.42 11.56 -17.93
N PHE A 19 24.10 12.48 -17.02
CA PHE A 19 23.32 12.20 -15.84
C PHE A 19 21.91 11.74 -16.20
N TYR A 20 21.25 12.42 -17.14
CA TYR A 20 19.94 12.02 -17.66
C TYR A 20 19.95 10.59 -18.21
N GLU A 21 20.93 10.26 -19.08
CA GLU A 21 21.07 8.91 -19.64
C GLU A 21 21.22 7.84 -18.56
N LEU A 22 22.04 8.09 -17.54
CA LEU A 22 22.23 7.16 -16.42
C LEU A 22 20.94 6.97 -15.57
N CYS A 23 20.13 8.01 -15.46
CA CYS A 23 18.89 7.98 -14.71
C CYS A 23 17.70 7.42 -15.49
N GLN A 24 17.81 7.26 -16.81
CA GLN A 24 16.70 6.80 -17.67
C GLN A 24 15.94 5.57 -17.14
N PRO A 25 16.60 4.48 -16.69
CA PRO A 25 15.87 3.32 -16.18
C PRO A 25 14.98 3.63 -14.95
N LEU A 26 15.41 4.60 -14.12
CA LEU A 26 14.64 5.05 -12.95
C LEU A 26 13.48 5.95 -13.40
N LEU A 27 13.71 6.84 -14.34
CA LEU A 27 12.67 7.73 -14.89
C LEU A 27 11.55 6.94 -15.56
N VAL A 28 11.87 5.87 -16.30
CA VAL A 28 10.86 4.97 -16.89
C VAL A 28 9.99 4.33 -15.80
N ARG A 29 10.57 3.91 -14.69
CA ARG A 29 9.82 3.36 -13.56
C ARG A 29 8.91 4.40 -12.91
N ILE A 30 9.40 5.62 -12.72
CA ILE A 30 8.59 6.75 -12.21
C ILE A 30 7.41 7.00 -13.14
N LYS A 31 7.65 7.06 -14.46
CA LYS A 31 6.59 7.26 -15.45
C LYS A 31 5.51 6.18 -15.39
N ALA A 32 5.89 4.91 -15.27
CA ALA A 32 4.93 3.81 -15.17
C ALA A 32 3.98 3.95 -13.98
N VAL A 33 4.50 4.39 -12.82
CA VAL A 33 3.68 4.64 -11.62
C VAL A 33 2.77 5.86 -11.83
N LEU A 34 3.31 6.94 -12.41
CA LEU A 34 2.54 8.15 -12.72
C LEU A 34 1.39 7.84 -13.69
N ASP A 35 1.68 7.16 -14.81
CA ASP A 35 0.67 6.79 -15.80
C ASP A 35 -0.46 5.97 -15.17
N ARG A 36 -0.12 5.01 -14.32
CA ARG A 36 -1.10 4.19 -13.60
C ARG A 36 -1.98 5.04 -12.67
N SER A 37 -1.38 5.94 -11.89
CA SER A 37 -2.13 6.81 -10.98
C SER A 37 -3.07 7.76 -11.74
N LEU A 38 -2.61 8.29 -12.88
CA LEU A 38 -3.44 9.13 -13.74
C LEU A 38 -4.59 8.35 -14.40
N MET A 39 -4.37 7.10 -14.79
CA MET A 39 -5.44 6.22 -15.28
C MET A 39 -6.50 5.96 -14.21
N ASP A 40 -6.07 5.67 -12.98
CA ASP A 40 -6.98 5.45 -11.85
C ASP A 40 -7.82 6.70 -11.56
N ALA A 41 -7.21 7.88 -11.52
CA ALA A 41 -7.91 9.14 -11.32
C ALA A 41 -8.95 9.39 -12.42
N ARG A 42 -8.62 9.15 -13.70
CA ARG A 42 -9.56 9.30 -14.83
C ARG A 42 -10.73 8.32 -14.72
N ASN A 43 -10.48 7.07 -14.36
CA ASN A 43 -11.53 6.06 -14.19
C ASN A 43 -12.47 6.43 -13.03
N SER A 44 -11.96 7.11 -12.01
CA SER A 44 -12.74 7.62 -10.88
C SER A 44 -13.37 9.01 -11.13
N GLN A 45 -13.25 9.55 -12.35
CA GLN A 45 -13.73 10.90 -12.73
C GLN A 45 -13.12 12.03 -11.89
N VAL A 46 -11.93 11.84 -11.36
CA VAL A 46 -11.18 12.85 -10.61
C VAL A 46 -10.24 13.58 -11.57
N SER A 47 -10.32 14.91 -11.59
CA SER A 47 -9.34 15.76 -12.29
C SER A 47 -8.17 16.06 -11.36
N SER A 48 -6.96 16.09 -11.94
CA SER A 48 -5.74 16.49 -11.22
C SER A 48 -5.34 17.86 -11.74
N ASP A 49 -5.58 18.90 -10.94
CA ASP A 49 -5.31 20.28 -11.35
C ASP A 49 -3.90 20.72 -10.97
N ASN A 50 -3.33 20.15 -9.91
CA ASN A 50 -2.00 20.49 -9.40
C ASN A 50 -1.16 19.25 -9.09
N PHE A 51 0.13 19.32 -9.43
CA PHE A 51 1.11 18.28 -9.10
C PHE A 51 2.17 18.88 -8.18
N VAL A 52 2.20 18.41 -6.95
CA VAL A 52 3.14 18.86 -5.93
C VAL A 52 4.19 17.79 -5.69
N LEU A 53 5.46 18.16 -5.79
CA LEU A 53 6.59 17.27 -5.53
C LEU A 53 7.05 17.41 -4.08
N VAL A 54 7.24 16.28 -3.41
CA VAL A 54 7.70 16.18 -2.01
C VAL A 54 8.88 15.22 -1.89
N GLY A 55 9.66 15.36 -0.79
CA GLY A 55 10.84 14.55 -0.54
C GLY A 55 12.11 15.11 -1.21
N GLY A 56 13.28 14.73 -0.71
CA GLY A 56 14.57 15.29 -1.13
C GLY A 56 14.88 15.15 -2.62
N THR A 57 14.46 14.05 -3.25
CA THR A 57 14.67 13.79 -4.69
C THR A 57 13.92 14.80 -5.57
N SER A 58 12.83 15.40 -5.08
CA SER A 58 12.07 16.43 -5.79
C SER A 58 12.87 17.71 -6.06
N LYS A 59 13.99 17.92 -5.35
CA LYS A 59 14.91 19.05 -5.57
C LYS A 59 15.75 18.88 -6.84
N LEU A 60 15.82 17.67 -7.38
CA LEU A 60 16.57 17.42 -8.60
C LEU A 60 15.83 18.00 -9.82
N ARG A 61 16.46 18.96 -10.48
CA ARG A 61 15.91 19.58 -11.68
C ARG A 61 15.55 18.54 -12.76
N LEU A 62 16.36 17.51 -12.91
CA LEU A 62 16.11 16.41 -13.83
C LEU A 62 14.73 15.73 -13.57
N VAL A 63 14.37 15.55 -12.31
CA VAL A 63 13.07 14.95 -11.95
C VAL A 63 11.91 15.92 -12.23
N GLN A 64 12.10 17.20 -11.91
CA GLN A 64 11.11 18.24 -12.19
C GLN A 64 10.85 18.39 -13.69
N ASP A 65 11.92 18.54 -14.50
CA ASP A 65 11.83 18.68 -15.95
C ASP A 65 11.17 17.44 -16.59
N PHE A 66 11.54 16.24 -16.14
CA PHE A 66 10.98 15.00 -16.65
C PHE A 66 9.48 14.85 -16.32
N LEU A 67 9.08 15.14 -15.08
CA LEU A 67 7.67 15.05 -14.68
C LEU A 67 6.84 16.13 -15.37
N SER A 68 7.33 17.37 -15.44
CA SER A 68 6.66 18.45 -16.18
C SER A 68 6.41 18.07 -17.64
N PHE A 69 7.40 17.42 -18.26
CA PHE A 69 7.24 16.88 -19.62
C PHE A 69 6.17 15.79 -19.70
N CYS A 70 6.14 14.85 -18.72
CA CYS A 70 5.18 13.74 -18.74
C CYS A 70 3.73 14.20 -18.56
N ILE A 71 3.48 15.20 -17.73
CA ILE A 71 2.14 15.71 -17.43
C ILE A 71 1.72 16.91 -18.31
N ASN A 72 2.66 17.43 -19.09
CA ASN A 72 2.49 18.62 -19.96
C ASN A 72 2.06 19.88 -19.18
N GLN A 73 2.58 20.04 -17.95
CA GLN A 73 2.42 21.25 -17.12
C GLN A 73 3.59 21.37 -16.12
N GLU A 74 3.80 22.55 -15.57
CA GLU A 74 4.79 22.75 -14.53
C GLU A 74 4.40 21.98 -13.27
N VAL A 75 5.41 21.33 -12.64
CA VAL A 75 5.26 20.71 -11.32
C VAL A 75 5.68 21.72 -10.25
N GLU A 76 4.93 21.75 -9.17
CA GLU A 76 5.22 22.62 -8.04
C GLU A 76 6.10 21.88 -7.01
N VAL A 77 7.17 22.54 -6.57
CA VAL A 77 7.96 22.12 -5.39
C VAL A 77 7.66 23.10 -4.28
N SER A 78 6.68 22.79 -3.46
CA SER A 78 6.18 23.69 -2.42
C SER A 78 6.98 23.55 -1.12
N GLY A 79 7.29 24.68 -0.47
CA GLY A 79 7.89 24.73 0.85
C GLY A 79 9.27 24.07 0.96
N ASP A 80 9.51 23.40 2.07
CA ASP A 80 10.70 22.57 2.30
C ASP A 80 10.34 21.08 2.04
N PRO A 81 10.65 20.55 0.85
CA PRO A 81 10.23 19.20 0.46
C PRO A 81 10.83 18.09 1.35
N ASP A 82 11.94 18.35 2.07
CA ASP A 82 12.52 17.41 3.02
C ASP A 82 11.68 17.26 4.29
N LYS A 83 10.95 18.32 4.68
CA LYS A 83 10.18 18.36 5.92
C LYS A 83 8.68 18.12 5.72
N MET A 84 8.16 18.25 4.50
CA MET A 84 6.71 18.19 4.25
C MET A 84 6.07 16.91 4.77
N ILE A 85 6.71 15.76 4.62
CA ILE A 85 6.20 14.48 5.13
C ILE A 85 6.09 14.51 6.66
N ALA A 86 7.14 14.96 7.35
CA ALA A 86 7.12 15.07 8.82
C ALA A 86 6.07 16.09 9.32
N GLN A 87 5.90 17.20 8.61
CA GLN A 87 4.85 18.18 8.90
C GLN A 87 3.46 17.59 8.71
N GLY A 88 3.23 16.81 7.63
CA GLY A 88 2.00 16.10 7.41
C GLY A 88 1.70 15.08 8.51
N CYS A 89 2.69 14.33 8.97
CA CYS A 89 2.54 13.41 10.11
C CYS A 89 2.17 14.14 11.40
N ALA A 90 2.79 15.28 11.67
CA ALA A 90 2.47 16.10 12.85
C ALA A 90 1.03 16.65 12.79
N LEU A 91 0.59 17.10 11.60
CA LEU A 91 -0.79 17.53 11.37
C LEU A 91 -1.78 16.40 11.61
N LEU A 92 -1.51 15.21 11.05
CA LEU A 92 -2.35 14.03 11.24
C LEU A 92 -2.45 13.62 12.72
N ALA A 93 -1.34 13.67 13.46
CA ALA A 93 -1.35 13.43 14.91
C ALA A 93 -2.27 14.40 15.63
N GLY A 94 -2.17 15.71 15.31
CA GLY A 94 -3.04 16.74 15.88
C GLY A 94 -4.53 16.55 15.56
N ILE A 95 -4.86 16.10 14.34
CA ILE A 95 -6.24 15.75 13.94
C ILE A 95 -6.76 14.58 14.79
N LYS A 96 -5.95 13.51 14.94
CA LYS A 96 -6.32 12.34 15.76
C LYS A 96 -6.52 12.69 17.23
N GLU A 97 -5.72 13.60 17.77
CA GLU A 97 -5.83 14.09 19.14
C GLU A 97 -6.91 15.18 19.32
N ARG A 98 -7.59 15.58 18.23
CA ARG A 98 -8.61 16.64 18.20
C ARG A 98 -8.10 17.97 18.78
N GLN A 99 -6.88 18.34 18.44
CA GLN A 99 -6.24 19.57 18.95
C GLN A 99 -6.75 20.82 18.25
N GLY A 100 -7.16 21.80 19.03
CA GLY A 100 -7.40 23.19 18.63
C GLY A 100 -8.22 23.38 17.35
N GLU A 101 -7.70 24.20 16.45
CA GLU A 101 -8.36 24.59 15.19
C GLU A 101 -8.43 23.46 14.14
N ILE A 102 -7.60 22.42 14.28
CA ILE A 102 -7.53 21.30 13.32
C ILE A 102 -8.44 20.12 13.68
N ARG A 103 -9.13 20.18 14.81
CA ARG A 103 -10.01 19.08 15.31
C ARG A 103 -11.14 18.70 14.36
N ASP A 104 -11.59 19.65 13.54
CA ASP A 104 -12.73 19.50 12.62
C ASP A 104 -12.29 19.12 11.19
N LEU A 105 -10.97 18.96 10.96
CA LEU A 105 -10.47 18.46 9.69
C LEU A 105 -10.73 16.97 9.57
N LEU A 106 -11.31 16.58 8.43
CA LEU A 106 -11.53 15.18 8.07
C LEU A 106 -10.46 14.76 7.05
N LEU A 107 -9.77 13.68 7.37
CA LEU A 107 -8.90 13.01 6.43
C LEU A 107 -9.64 11.79 5.89
N SER A 108 -9.85 11.74 4.58
CA SER A 108 -10.35 10.55 3.88
C SER A 108 -9.17 9.90 3.17
N ASP A 109 -9.01 8.61 3.37
CA ASP A 109 -7.96 7.81 2.74
C ASP A 109 -8.58 6.73 1.86
N ILE A 110 -7.77 6.05 1.07
CA ILE A 110 -8.21 4.97 0.19
C ILE A 110 -7.39 3.70 0.44
N CYS A 111 -7.98 2.55 0.12
CA CYS A 111 -7.27 1.28 0.09
C CYS A 111 -6.28 1.28 -1.09
N PRO A 112 -4.95 1.23 -0.85
CA PRO A 112 -3.97 1.41 -1.92
C PRO A 112 -3.84 0.20 -2.85
N PHE A 113 -4.29 -0.99 -2.38
CA PHE A 113 -4.25 -2.24 -3.13
C PHE A 113 -5.49 -3.06 -2.87
N THR A 114 -5.89 -3.89 -3.82
CA THR A 114 -6.97 -4.84 -3.64
C THR A 114 -6.62 -5.87 -2.56
N LEU A 115 -7.54 -6.08 -1.63
CA LEU A 115 -7.47 -7.09 -0.58
C LEU A 115 -8.46 -8.20 -0.89
N GLY A 116 -8.04 -9.45 -0.73
CA GLY A 116 -8.89 -10.60 -1.01
C GLY A 116 -8.29 -11.90 -0.50
N ILE A 117 -8.87 -13.01 -0.90
CA ILE A 117 -8.47 -14.34 -0.48
C ILE A 117 -8.14 -15.24 -1.67
N GLU A 118 -7.40 -16.31 -1.40
CA GLU A 118 -7.23 -17.41 -2.35
C GLU A 118 -8.47 -18.28 -2.36
N ILE A 119 -8.93 -18.61 -3.55
CA ILE A 119 -10.00 -19.58 -3.79
C ILE A 119 -9.48 -20.77 -4.59
N VAL A 120 -10.35 -21.78 -4.78
CA VAL A 120 -10.03 -23.01 -5.50
C VAL A 120 -9.31 -22.73 -6.83
N GLY A 121 -8.23 -23.47 -7.07
CA GLY A 121 -7.40 -23.31 -8.27
C GLY A 121 -6.31 -22.24 -8.16
N GLY A 122 -6.08 -21.67 -6.96
CA GLY A 122 -5.06 -20.64 -6.73
C GLY A 122 -5.44 -19.26 -7.28
N HIS A 123 -6.74 -19.04 -7.51
CA HIS A 123 -7.25 -17.77 -7.99
C HIS A 123 -7.41 -16.76 -6.84
N PHE A 124 -7.16 -15.49 -7.13
CA PHE A 124 -7.40 -14.40 -6.21
C PHE A 124 -8.84 -13.89 -6.33
N SER A 125 -9.58 -13.91 -5.23
CA SER A 125 -10.94 -13.35 -5.13
C SER A 125 -10.88 -12.05 -4.36
N PRO A 126 -11.14 -10.89 -5.01
CA PRO A 126 -11.14 -9.58 -4.36
C PRO A 126 -12.34 -9.44 -3.41
N ILE A 127 -12.12 -8.79 -2.26
CA ILE A 127 -13.16 -8.45 -1.28
C ILE A 127 -13.22 -6.93 -1.09
N ILE A 128 -12.08 -6.27 -0.88
CA ILE A 128 -11.98 -4.80 -0.88
C ILE A 128 -11.14 -4.40 -2.09
N GLU A 129 -11.76 -3.73 -3.03
CA GLU A 129 -11.06 -3.27 -4.23
C GLU A 129 -10.14 -2.07 -3.93
N ARG A 130 -9.05 -1.98 -4.68
CA ARG A 130 -8.19 -0.80 -4.70
C ARG A 130 -8.99 0.48 -4.93
N ASN A 131 -8.57 1.57 -4.32
CA ASN A 131 -9.21 2.88 -4.35
C ASN A 131 -10.56 2.95 -3.60
N SER A 132 -10.98 1.89 -2.89
CA SER A 132 -12.11 2.00 -1.95
C SER A 132 -11.81 3.01 -0.86
N THR A 133 -12.75 3.91 -0.56
CA THR A 133 -12.62 4.91 0.52
C THR A 133 -12.57 4.22 1.88
N LEU A 134 -11.67 4.64 2.76
CA LEU A 134 -11.52 4.15 4.13
C LEU A 134 -12.23 5.04 5.15
N PRO A 135 -12.74 4.49 6.27
CA PRO A 135 -12.80 3.05 6.57
C PRO A 135 -13.85 2.33 5.72
N THR A 136 -13.65 1.06 5.44
CA THR A 136 -14.58 0.25 4.67
C THR A 136 -14.75 -1.15 5.24
N SER A 137 -15.95 -1.73 5.06
CA SER A 137 -16.23 -3.12 5.36
C SER A 137 -16.94 -3.75 4.17
N ARG A 138 -16.51 -4.95 3.77
CA ARG A 138 -17.06 -5.72 2.67
C ARG A 138 -17.26 -7.17 3.10
N VAL A 139 -18.27 -7.78 2.53
CA VAL A 139 -18.67 -9.17 2.85
C VAL A 139 -18.84 -9.93 1.55
N GLU A 140 -18.22 -11.12 1.50
CA GLU A 140 -18.38 -12.05 0.39
C GLU A 140 -18.73 -13.44 0.91
N GLN A 141 -19.48 -14.20 0.09
CA GLN A 141 -19.92 -15.55 0.40
C GLN A 141 -19.04 -16.57 -0.30
N TYR A 142 -18.58 -17.57 0.45
CA TYR A 142 -17.77 -18.67 -0.07
C TYR A 142 -18.34 -20.01 0.41
N TYR A 143 -17.82 -21.10 -0.17
CA TYR A 143 -18.22 -22.46 0.16
C TYR A 143 -17.01 -23.35 0.28
N THR A 144 -17.09 -24.40 1.08
CA THR A 144 -16.07 -25.44 1.14
C THR A 144 -15.82 -26.03 -0.25
N SER A 145 -14.56 -26.31 -0.58
CA SER A 145 -14.18 -26.87 -1.89
C SER A 145 -14.57 -28.33 -2.07
N GLU A 146 -14.62 -29.09 -0.97
CA GLU A 146 -14.89 -30.51 -0.97
C GLU A 146 -15.96 -30.88 0.06
N LEU A 147 -16.76 -31.90 -0.25
CA LEU A 147 -17.70 -32.48 0.72
C LEU A 147 -16.93 -33.21 1.82
N GLY A 148 -17.38 -33.07 3.06
CA GLY A 148 -16.71 -33.67 4.21
C GLY A 148 -15.43 -32.98 4.66
N GLN A 149 -15.12 -31.82 4.14
CA GLN A 149 -14.03 -30.98 4.61
C GLN A 149 -14.26 -30.57 6.06
N SER A 150 -13.23 -30.67 6.90
CA SER A 150 -13.30 -30.34 8.33
C SER A 150 -12.66 -29.00 8.70
N HIS A 151 -11.86 -28.42 7.80
CA HIS A 151 -11.17 -27.15 8.00
C HIS A 151 -11.10 -26.38 6.69
N VAL A 152 -11.18 -25.05 6.77
CA VAL A 152 -10.96 -24.14 5.64
C VAL A 152 -9.83 -23.19 6.00
N LYS A 153 -8.81 -23.14 5.15
CA LYS A 153 -7.73 -22.16 5.26
C LYS A 153 -8.07 -20.94 4.45
N VAL A 154 -8.35 -19.84 5.12
CA VAL A 154 -8.60 -18.54 4.50
C VAL A 154 -7.28 -17.81 4.41
N GLN A 155 -6.66 -17.84 3.23
CA GLN A 155 -5.38 -17.19 2.96
C GLN A 155 -5.62 -15.81 2.37
N VAL A 156 -5.13 -14.79 3.06
CA VAL A 156 -5.35 -13.38 2.74
C VAL A 156 -4.18 -12.82 1.95
N TYR A 157 -4.50 -12.14 0.86
CA TYR A 157 -3.52 -11.55 -0.06
C TYR A 157 -3.85 -10.09 -0.39
N GLN A 158 -2.82 -9.37 -0.79
CA GLN A 158 -2.88 -7.98 -1.26
C GLN A 158 -2.25 -7.87 -2.64
N GLY A 159 -2.95 -7.31 -3.61
CA GLY A 159 -2.42 -7.07 -4.95
C GLY A 159 -3.47 -7.14 -6.03
N GLU A 160 -3.01 -7.05 -7.30
CA GLU A 160 -3.87 -6.91 -8.47
C GLU A 160 -3.76 -8.10 -9.44
N MET A 161 -3.01 -9.13 -9.06
CA MET A 161 -2.79 -10.28 -9.93
C MET A 161 -3.91 -11.32 -9.77
N MET A 162 -4.33 -11.94 -10.87
CA MET A 162 -5.39 -12.96 -10.88
C MET A 162 -5.01 -14.23 -10.10
N LYS A 163 -3.71 -14.55 -10.02
CA LYS A 163 -3.22 -15.67 -9.21
C LYS A 163 -2.83 -15.17 -7.83
N ALA A 164 -3.37 -15.79 -6.78
CA ALA A 164 -3.09 -15.44 -5.40
C ALA A 164 -1.58 -15.45 -5.08
N SER A 165 -0.86 -16.47 -5.54
CA SER A 165 0.58 -16.65 -5.33
C SER A 165 1.47 -15.55 -5.95
N GLN A 166 0.94 -14.70 -6.81
CA GLN A 166 1.62 -13.55 -7.41
C GLN A 166 1.36 -12.24 -6.65
N ASN A 167 0.49 -12.30 -5.67
CA ASN A 167 0.16 -11.19 -4.77
C ASN A 167 0.95 -11.33 -3.46
N LEU A 168 0.94 -10.27 -2.67
CA LEU A 168 1.58 -10.27 -1.36
C LEU A 168 0.72 -11.05 -0.36
N PHE A 169 1.25 -12.12 0.20
CA PHE A 169 0.61 -12.87 1.29
C PHE A 169 0.64 -12.03 2.57
N LEU A 170 -0.51 -11.88 3.21
CA LEU A 170 -0.67 -11.11 4.44
C LEU A 170 -0.86 -11.98 5.68
N GLY A 171 -1.50 -13.13 5.53
CA GLY A 171 -1.77 -14.03 6.64
C GLY A 171 -2.75 -15.15 6.30
N GLU A 172 -2.94 -16.04 7.24
CA GLU A 172 -3.84 -17.22 7.10
C GLU A 172 -4.68 -17.38 8.37
N LEU A 173 -5.95 -17.71 8.17
CA LEU A 173 -6.88 -18.10 9.22
C LEU A 173 -7.33 -19.54 8.95
N ASP A 174 -7.08 -20.46 9.90
CA ASP A 174 -7.55 -21.84 9.84
C ASP A 174 -8.89 -21.93 10.60
N VAL A 175 -9.95 -22.23 9.85
CA VAL A 175 -11.34 -22.24 10.35
C VAL A 175 -11.84 -23.68 10.37
N PRO A 176 -12.13 -24.28 11.54
CA PRO A 176 -12.78 -25.57 11.63
C PRO A 176 -14.24 -25.43 11.14
N VAL A 177 -14.68 -26.35 10.29
CA VAL A 177 -16.04 -26.35 9.74
C VAL A 177 -16.74 -27.69 10.04
N PRO A 178 -18.07 -27.71 10.16
CA PRO A 178 -18.83 -28.94 10.33
C PRO A 178 -18.61 -29.90 9.15
N ILE A 179 -18.37 -31.17 9.48
CA ILE A 179 -18.21 -32.20 8.45
C ILE A 179 -19.58 -32.51 7.86
N ASN A 180 -19.79 -32.13 6.60
CA ASN A 180 -21.01 -32.42 5.86
C ASN A 180 -20.65 -33.14 4.56
N HIS A 181 -21.15 -34.37 4.39
CA HIS A 181 -20.90 -35.16 3.20
C HIS A 181 -22.00 -35.03 2.13
N LYS A 182 -23.01 -34.18 2.38
CA LYS A 182 -24.15 -34.01 1.47
C LYS A 182 -24.14 -32.63 0.79
N GLU A 183 -23.66 -31.63 1.48
CA GLU A 183 -23.69 -30.23 1.01
C GLU A 183 -22.37 -29.53 1.37
N HIS A 184 -22.01 -28.53 0.57
CA HIS A 184 -20.91 -27.64 0.88
C HIS A 184 -21.31 -26.69 2.00
N GLU A 185 -20.39 -26.48 2.97
CA GLU A 185 -20.61 -25.50 4.04
C GLU A 185 -20.41 -24.09 3.51
N GLY A 186 -21.36 -23.20 3.85
CA GLY A 186 -21.28 -21.78 3.54
C GLY A 186 -20.40 -21.01 4.55
N LEU A 187 -19.63 -20.09 4.03
CA LEU A 187 -18.73 -19.25 4.80
C LEU A 187 -18.93 -17.79 4.39
N THR A 188 -19.32 -16.96 5.33
CA THR A 188 -19.42 -15.53 5.14
C THR A 188 -18.10 -14.88 5.59
N VAL A 189 -17.33 -14.34 4.64
CA VAL A 189 -16.06 -13.68 4.92
C VAL A 189 -16.25 -12.18 4.88
N ARG A 190 -15.90 -11.50 5.98
CA ARG A 190 -15.95 -10.05 6.11
C ARG A 190 -14.55 -9.49 6.28
N PHE A 191 -14.21 -8.48 5.47
CA PHE A 191 -13.02 -7.66 5.63
C PHE A 191 -13.44 -6.28 6.11
N THR A 192 -12.84 -5.81 7.20
CA THR A 192 -12.97 -4.43 7.68
C THR A 192 -11.59 -3.80 7.71
N TYR A 193 -11.39 -2.73 6.93
CA TYR A 193 -10.12 -2.03 6.83
C TYR A 193 -10.27 -0.60 7.34
N ASP A 194 -9.48 -0.26 8.35
CA ASP A 194 -9.58 1.02 9.05
C ASP A 194 -8.56 2.07 8.54
N LEU A 195 -8.66 3.30 9.04
CA LEU A 195 -7.73 4.41 8.73
C LEU A 195 -6.32 4.23 9.31
N ASN A 196 -6.09 3.24 10.16
CA ASN A 196 -4.78 2.96 10.74
C ASN A 196 -4.02 1.88 9.95
N GLY A 197 -4.63 1.36 8.87
CA GLY A 197 -4.05 0.26 8.11
C GLY A 197 -4.23 -1.11 8.77
N ILE A 198 -5.21 -1.24 9.66
CA ILE A 198 -5.56 -2.50 10.31
C ILE A 198 -6.65 -3.19 9.50
N LEU A 199 -6.36 -4.41 9.07
CA LEU A 199 -7.31 -5.29 8.40
C LEU A 199 -7.83 -6.32 9.40
N ASP A 200 -9.12 -6.24 9.71
CA ASP A 200 -9.85 -7.25 10.48
C ASP A 200 -10.55 -8.20 9.51
N VAL A 201 -10.25 -9.48 9.65
CA VAL A 201 -10.80 -10.59 8.86
C VAL A 201 -11.69 -11.42 9.74
N GLU A 202 -12.99 -11.39 9.46
CA GLU A 202 -14.00 -12.18 10.13
C GLU A 202 -14.51 -13.28 9.19
N VAL A 203 -14.52 -14.51 9.67
CA VAL A 203 -15.11 -15.65 8.95
C VAL A 203 -16.21 -16.24 9.81
N LYS A 204 -17.41 -16.22 9.28
CA LYS A 204 -18.59 -16.77 9.92
C LYS A 204 -19.04 -18.03 9.19
N ILE A 205 -19.29 -19.11 9.93
CA ILE A 205 -19.86 -20.36 9.41
C ILE A 205 -21.37 -20.24 9.35
N ASP A 206 -21.97 -20.52 8.21
CA ASP A 206 -23.40 -20.26 8.00
C ASP A 206 -24.31 -21.20 8.81
N THR A 207 -23.94 -22.47 8.98
CA THR A 207 -24.75 -23.44 9.73
C THR A 207 -24.65 -23.26 11.24
N THR A 208 -23.44 -23.10 11.79
CA THR A 208 -23.22 -23.00 13.24
C THR A 208 -23.32 -21.57 13.77
N GLN A 209 -23.23 -20.58 12.90
CA GLN A 209 -23.15 -19.16 13.22
C GLN A 209 -21.89 -18.79 14.05
N GLU A 210 -20.94 -19.69 14.18
CA GLU A 210 -19.65 -19.43 14.82
C GLU A 210 -18.83 -18.44 14.01
N VAL A 211 -18.10 -17.57 14.71
CA VAL A 211 -17.31 -16.48 14.13
C VAL A 211 -15.85 -16.63 14.55
N PHE A 212 -14.97 -16.59 13.57
CA PHE A 212 -13.52 -16.61 13.73
C PHE A 212 -12.95 -15.29 13.24
N ASN A 213 -12.13 -14.64 14.05
CA ASN A 213 -11.53 -13.35 13.73
C ASN A 213 -10.02 -13.45 13.69
N HIS A 214 -9.42 -12.73 12.74
CA HIS A 214 -7.98 -12.55 12.65
C HIS A 214 -7.66 -11.10 12.28
N VAL A 215 -6.86 -10.44 13.11
CA VAL A 215 -6.42 -9.07 12.86
C VAL A 215 -5.07 -9.12 12.17
N ILE A 216 -5.01 -8.63 10.95
CA ILE A 216 -3.79 -8.51 10.18
C ILE A 216 -3.31 -7.06 10.31
N LEU A 217 -2.23 -6.88 11.06
CA LEU A 217 -1.49 -5.63 11.05
C LEU A 217 -0.60 -5.67 9.80
N GLN A 218 -0.73 -4.68 8.92
CA GLN A 218 0.34 -4.44 7.96
C GLN A 218 1.58 -4.07 8.79
N GLU A 219 2.40 -5.05 9.10
CA GLU A 219 3.70 -4.78 9.71
C GLU A 219 4.50 -3.94 8.70
N SER A 220 4.40 -2.62 8.83
CA SER A 220 5.53 -1.78 8.50
C SER A 220 6.68 -2.40 9.28
N ILE A 221 7.74 -2.80 8.58
CA ILE A 221 8.96 -3.42 9.09
C ILE A 221 9.24 -2.85 10.48
N THR A 222 8.79 -3.54 11.51
CA THR A 222 9.06 -3.16 12.90
C THR A 222 10.52 -3.50 13.10
N LEU A 223 11.37 -2.48 12.87
CA LEU A 223 12.79 -2.61 13.17
C LEU A 223 12.87 -2.97 14.65
N THR A 224 13.49 -4.08 14.95
CA THR A 224 13.80 -4.46 16.34
C THR A 224 14.68 -3.36 16.94
N ASP A 225 14.62 -3.15 18.27
CA ASP A 225 15.43 -2.16 18.96
C ASP A 225 16.93 -2.30 18.62
N GLN A 226 17.39 -3.52 18.34
CA GLN A 226 18.76 -3.80 17.88
C GLN A 226 19.04 -3.26 16.47
N GLU A 227 18.09 -3.35 15.55
CA GLU A 227 18.23 -2.80 14.20
C GLU A 227 18.13 -1.28 14.18
N ILE A 228 17.29 -0.70 15.04
CA ILE A 228 17.21 0.76 15.24
C ILE A 228 18.56 1.28 15.74
N LYS A 229 19.13 0.64 16.77
CA LYS A 229 20.42 1.02 17.36
C LYS A 229 21.55 0.89 16.33
N LYS A 230 21.58 -0.21 15.56
CA LYS A 230 22.57 -0.42 14.50
C LYS A 230 22.49 0.62 13.38
N LYS A 231 21.29 1.10 13.04
CA LYS A 231 21.09 2.17 12.06
C LYS A 231 21.45 3.53 12.65
N GLN A 232 21.19 3.78 13.92
CA GLN A 232 21.61 5.01 14.61
C GLN A 232 23.13 5.11 14.69
N ASP A 233 23.80 4.02 15.06
CA ASP A 233 25.28 3.95 15.14
C ASP A 233 25.96 4.09 13.77
N ALA A 234 25.25 3.77 12.68
CA ALA A 234 25.76 3.94 11.29
C ALA A 234 25.56 5.36 10.73
N LEU A 235 24.77 6.19 11.41
CA LEU A 235 24.49 7.59 11.05
C LEU A 235 25.26 8.60 11.91
N ALA A 236 25.97 8.14 12.95
CA ALA A 236 26.82 8.93 13.82
C ALA A 236 28.28 8.92 13.33
#